data_31ab0a207ab236cf9c062a0b4700016c
#
_entry.id   31ab0a207ab236cf9c062a0b4700016c
#
_cell.length_a   1.000
_cell.length_b   1.000
_cell.length_c   1.000
_cell.angle_alpha   90.00
_cell.angle_beta   90.00
_cell.angle_gamma   90.00
#
_symmetry.space_group_name_H-M   'P 1'
#
loop_
_entity.id
_entity.type
_entity.pdbx_description
1 polymer ?
#
loop_
_entity_poly.entity_id
_entity_poly.type
_entity_poly.pdbx_seq_one_letter_code
_entity_poly.pdbx_strand_id
1 'polypeptide(L)'
;FPSMMLLSAYFFFSGHNAPGGGFAGGLVAALALTLRYLAGGRREAEETLPVHPGKVLGIGIMFTTAAAVAPMFFGMPPLTSSYAEFDVPLIGDVTVPSALIFDAGVYIIVVGLIMHVLASMGAYLDREEDTRKQRARDRARKLQAKNEQRRRLMSRNRRARYNERRAAAASGSSISKRERRGE
;
A
#
# COMPACT_ATOMS: atom_id res chain seq x y z
N PHE A 1 6.93 -9.89 17.47
CA PHE A 1 7.81 -9.10 16.61
C PHE A 1 9.20 -8.92 17.25
N PRO A 2 9.36 -8.46 18.52
CA PRO A 2 10.70 -8.23 19.12
C PRO A 2 11.57 -9.47 19.16
N SER A 3 11.03 -10.62 19.54
CA SER A 3 11.77 -11.89 19.60
C SER A 3 12.33 -12.32 18.24
N MET A 4 11.57 -12.13 17.18
CA MET A 4 12.04 -12.40 15.82
C MET A 4 13.13 -11.41 15.37
N MET A 5 13.04 -10.15 15.78
CA MET A 5 14.10 -9.18 15.51
C MET A 5 15.39 -9.51 16.26
N LEU A 6 15.30 -9.99 17.51
CA LEU A 6 16.46 -10.49 18.26
C LEU A 6 17.08 -11.71 17.58
N LEU A 7 16.25 -12.65 17.11
CA LEU A 7 16.72 -13.82 16.35
C LEU A 7 17.38 -13.40 15.03
N SER A 8 16.82 -12.42 14.33
CA SER A 8 17.42 -11.84 13.13
C SER A 8 18.81 -11.27 13.40
N ALA A 9 18.93 -10.47 14.47
CA ALA A 9 20.24 -9.93 14.91
C ALA A 9 21.22 -11.04 15.27
N TYR A 10 20.77 -12.06 15.98
CA TYR A 10 21.59 -13.23 16.29
C TYR A 10 22.13 -13.90 15.03
N PHE A 11 21.29 -14.19 14.04
CA PHE A 11 21.73 -14.78 12.77
C PHE A 11 22.70 -13.88 12.01
N PHE A 12 22.46 -12.56 12.05
CA PHE A 12 23.35 -11.59 11.41
C PHE A 12 24.78 -11.69 11.98
N PHE A 13 24.93 -11.67 13.29
CA PHE A 13 26.25 -11.72 13.95
C PHE A 13 26.86 -13.14 13.96
N SER A 14 26.03 -14.18 13.94
CA SER A 14 26.49 -15.57 13.97
C SER A 14 27.13 -16.04 12.65
N GLY A 15 26.89 -15.32 11.55
CA GLY A 15 27.22 -15.76 10.18
C GLY A 15 28.69 -15.95 9.88
N HIS A 16 29.62 -15.58 10.79
CA HIS A 16 31.07 -15.76 10.63
C HIS A 16 31.58 -17.07 11.22
N ASN A 17 30.85 -17.63 12.19
CA ASN A 17 31.29 -18.84 12.92
C ASN A 17 30.24 -19.96 12.91
N ALA A 18 29.03 -19.67 12.45
CA ALA A 18 27.89 -20.59 12.38
C ALA A 18 27.02 -20.27 11.16
N PRO A 19 26.07 -21.16 10.80
CA PRO A 19 25.10 -20.87 9.74
C PRO A 19 24.32 -19.58 10.05
N GLY A 20 24.44 -18.55 9.19
CA GLY A 20 23.83 -17.24 9.42
C GLY A 20 24.24 -16.24 8.33
N GLY A 21 24.51 -15.02 8.75
CA GLY A 21 24.97 -13.90 7.92
C GLY A 21 23.87 -12.92 7.56
N GLY A 22 24.25 -11.90 6.81
CA GLY A 22 23.35 -10.80 6.42
C GLY A 22 22.11 -11.27 5.72
N PHE A 23 22.22 -12.25 4.83
CA PHE A 23 21.06 -12.78 4.10
C PHE A 23 20.08 -13.53 5.01
N ALA A 24 20.57 -14.47 5.84
CA ALA A 24 19.72 -15.25 6.72
C ALA A 24 19.07 -14.39 7.79
N GLY A 25 19.84 -13.49 8.42
CA GLY A 25 19.31 -12.49 9.35
C GLY A 25 18.29 -11.59 8.70
N GLY A 26 18.57 -11.07 7.48
CA GLY A 26 17.66 -10.26 6.69
C GLY A 26 16.33 -10.95 6.37
N LEU A 27 16.35 -12.26 6.05
CA LEU A 27 15.14 -13.04 5.81
C LEU A 27 14.27 -13.15 7.07
N VAL A 28 14.88 -13.38 8.24
CA VAL A 28 14.13 -13.47 9.50
C VAL A 28 13.51 -12.11 9.86
N ALA A 29 14.23 -11.00 9.66
CA ALA A 29 13.67 -9.65 9.83
C ALA A 29 12.54 -9.38 8.85
N ALA A 30 12.71 -9.74 7.58
CA ALA A 30 11.71 -9.62 6.54
C ALA A 30 10.43 -10.42 6.86
N LEU A 31 10.59 -11.63 7.39
CA LEU A 31 9.46 -12.45 7.84
C LEU A 31 8.74 -11.80 9.03
N ALA A 32 9.49 -11.25 9.99
CA ALA A 32 8.91 -10.53 11.13
C ALA A 32 8.08 -9.32 10.68
N LEU A 33 8.57 -8.55 9.72
CA LEU A 33 7.84 -7.42 9.11
C LEU A 33 6.60 -7.88 8.35
N THR A 34 6.71 -8.98 7.59
CA THR A 34 5.59 -9.58 6.85
C THR A 34 4.48 -10.02 7.80
N LEU A 35 4.82 -10.72 8.88
CA LEU A 35 3.84 -11.14 9.90
C LEU A 35 3.17 -9.94 10.56
N ARG A 36 3.91 -8.88 10.84
CA ARG A 36 3.36 -7.65 11.40
C ARG A 36 2.42 -6.95 10.42
N TYR A 37 2.78 -6.92 9.13
CA TYR A 37 1.91 -6.41 8.08
C TYR A 37 0.61 -7.22 7.96
N LEU A 38 0.69 -8.55 8.04
CA LEU A 38 -0.49 -9.42 7.97
C LEU A 38 -1.40 -9.28 9.20
N ALA A 39 -0.83 -9.03 10.38
CA ALA A 39 -1.58 -8.87 11.63
C ALA A 39 -2.26 -7.52 11.77
N GLY A 40 -1.59 -6.42 11.42
CA GLY A 40 -2.05 -5.04 11.66
C GLY A 40 -2.24 -4.21 10.39
N GLY A 41 -2.01 -4.80 9.23
CA GLY A 41 -2.12 -4.12 7.94
C GLY A 41 -1.00 -3.12 7.68
N ARG A 42 -1.21 -2.31 6.64
CA ARG A 42 -0.23 -1.33 6.17
C ARG A 42 0.18 -0.32 7.25
N ARG A 43 -0.79 0.15 8.04
CA ARG A 43 -0.56 1.16 9.09
C ARG A 43 0.44 0.70 10.14
N GLU A 44 0.30 -0.53 10.62
CA GLU A 44 1.21 -1.14 11.58
C GLU A 44 2.63 -1.31 11.03
N ALA A 45 2.74 -1.66 9.74
CA ALA A 45 4.04 -1.80 9.09
C ALA A 45 4.72 -0.44 8.88
N GLU A 46 3.99 0.61 8.50
CA GLU A 46 4.52 1.97 8.33
C GLU A 46 4.93 2.60 9.68
N GLU A 47 4.20 2.34 10.76
CA GLU A 47 4.55 2.79 12.11
C GLU A 47 5.82 2.11 12.64
N THR A 48 6.09 0.87 12.20
CA THR A 48 7.28 0.12 12.63
C THR A 48 8.56 0.63 11.99
N LEU A 49 8.51 1.01 10.73
CA LEU A 49 9.64 1.52 9.97
C LEU A 49 9.17 2.72 9.11
N PRO A 50 9.18 3.93 9.66
CA PRO A 50 8.74 5.14 8.96
C PRO A 50 9.77 5.60 7.91
N VAL A 51 10.29 4.67 7.12
CA VAL A 51 11.32 4.92 6.10
C VAL A 51 10.79 4.49 4.74
N HIS A 52 11.06 5.29 3.72
CA HIS A 52 10.71 4.89 2.34
C HIS A 52 11.46 3.62 1.93
N PRO A 53 10.76 2.54 1.54
CA PRO A 53 11.38 1.26 1.19
C PRO A 53 12.47 1.38 0.11
N GLY A 54 12.26 2.23 -0.89
CA GLY A 54 13.24 2.48 -1.93
C GLY A 54 14.53 3.13 -1.43
N LYS A 55 14.48 3.96 -0.38
CA LYS A 55 15.70 4.54 0.23
C LYS A 55 16.48 3.46 0.98
N VAL A 56 15.79 2.60 1.72
CA VAL A 56 16.42 1.47 2.43
C VAL A 56 17.14 0.56 1.45
N LEU A 57 16.47 0.18 0.36
CA LEU A 57 17.05 -0.63 -0.69
C LEU A 57 18.29 0.05 -1.33
N GLY A 58 18.18 1.34 -1.68
CA GLY A 58 19.28 2.12 -2.25
C GLY A 58 20.49 2.22 -1.32
N ILE A 59 20.26 2.44 -0.02
CA ILE A 59 21.33 2.46 1.00
C ILE A 59 22.01 1.10 1.08
N GLY A 60 21.23 0.00 1.09
CA GLY A 60 21.79 -1.35 1.12
C GLY A 60 22.68 -1.63 -0.09
N ILE A 61 22.22 -1.29 -1.29
CA ILE A 61 23.02 -1.46 -2.53
C ILE A 61 24.29 -0.61 -2.47
N MET A 62 24.20 0.63 -2.03
CA MET A 62 25.37 1.51 -1.89
C MET A 62 26.38 0.92 -0.91
N PHE A 63 25.94 0.43 0.25
CA PHE A 63 26.81 -0.20 1.24
C PHE A 63 27.50 -1.43 0.70
N THR A 64 26.74 -2.35 0.08
CA THR A 64 27.28 -3.57 -0.48
C THR A 64 28.29 -3.30 -1.60
N THR A 65 27.97 -2.36 -2.48
CA THR A 65 28.88 -1.96 -3.58
C THR A 65 30.13 -1.29 -3.04
N ALA A 66 30.00 -0.38 -2.07
CA ALA A 66 31.13 0.29 -1.44
C ALA A 66 32.06 -0.73 -0.75
N ALA A 67 31.50 -1.70 -0.02
CA ALA A 67 32.29 -2.76 0.64
C ALA A 67 33.01 -3.68 -0.38
N ALA A 68 32.38 -3.95 -1.52
CA ALA A 68 32.97 -4.77 -2.57
C ALA A 68 34.11 -4.04 -3.31
N VAL A 69 34.02 -2.73 -3.50
CA VAL A 69 34.98 -1.92 -4.26
C VAL A 69 36.10 -1.36 -3.38
N ALA A 70 35.87 -1.16 -2.09
CA ALA A 70 36.84 -0.59 -1.16
C ALA A 70 38.24 -1.21 -1.22
N PRO A 71 38.43 -2.55 -1.30
CA PRO A 71 39.75 -3.15 -1.41
C PRO A 71 40.55 -2.71 -2.64
N MET A 72 39.88 -2.36 -3.74
CA MET A 72 40.55 -1.93 -4.97
C MET A 72 41.33 -0.63 -4.78
N PHE A 73 40.88 0.27 -3.91
CA PHE A 73 41.58 1.52 -3.61
C PHE A 73 42.92 1.26 -2.87
N PHE A 74 43.06 0.08 -2.27
CA PHE A 74 44.30 -0.36 -1.61
C PHE A 74 45.14 -1.31 -2.48
N GLY A 75 44.81 -1.43 -3.76
CA GLY A 75 45.56 -2.27 -4.71
C GLY A 75 45.27 -3.78 -4.53
N MET A 76 44.24 -4.14 -3.79
CA MET A 76 43.82 -5.53 -3.59
C MET A 76 42.70 -5.93 -4.55
N PRO A 77 42.54 -7.21 -4.88
CA PRO A 77 41.39 -7.68 -5.67
C PRO A 77 40.06 -7.31 -5.01
N PRO A 78 38.98 -7.07 -5.82
CA PRO A 78 37.65 -6.82 -5.26
C PRO A 78 37.20 -7.99 -4.39
N LEU A 79 36.38 -7.70 -3.37
CA LEU A 79 35.91 -8.67 -2.38
C LEU A 79 36.99 -9.32 -1.51
N THR A 80 38.22 -8.80 -1.47
CA THR A 80 39.25 -9.27 -0.55
C THR A 80 38.81 -9.01 0.88
N SER A 81 38.68 -10.07 1.67
CA SER A 81 38.38 -9.97 3.10
C SER A 81 39.64 -9.56 3.86
N SER A 82 39.59 -8.46 4.58
CA SER A 82 40.59 -7.99 5.50
C SER A 82 40.04 -7.95 6.90
N TYR A 83 40.86 -8.26 7.88
CA TYR A 83 40.48 -8.16 9.27
C TYR A 83 41.02 -6.83 9.80
N ALA A 84 40.12 -5.98 10.30
CA ALA A 84 40.51 -4.78 11.02
C ALA A 84 40.48 -5.12 12.52
N GLU A 85 41.64 -5.08 13.13
CA GLU A 85 41.78 -5.24 14.57
C GLU A 85 41.61 -3.86 15.22
N PHE A 86 40.59 -3.73 16.04
CA PHE A 86 40.36 -2.54 16.86
C PHE A 86 40.55 -2.89 18.31
N ASP A 87 41.58 -2.33 18.94
CA ASP A 87 41.78 -2.38 20.39
C ASP A 87 40.69 -1.56 21.08
N VAL A 88 39.69 -2.21 21.64
CA VAL A 88 38.68 -1.56 22.48
C VAL A 88 39.07 -1.71 23.95
N PRO A 89 39.40 -0.62 24.66
CA PRO A 89 40.03 -0.69 25.99
C PRO A 89 39.19 -1.34 27.10
N LEU A 90 37.94 -1.76 26.82
CA LEU A 90 37.06 -2.42 27.80
C LEU A 90 36.65 -3.84 27.39
N ILE A 91 36.83 -4.25 26.12
CA ILE A 91 36.28 -5.50 25.57
C ILE A 91 37.40 -6.39 24.98
N GLY A 92 38.64 -5.85 24.84
CA GLY A 92 39.78 -6.55 24.22
C GLY A 92 39.79 -6.37 22.67
N ASP A 93 40.61 -7.19 22.01
CA ASP A 93 40.80 -7.17 20.58
C ASP A 93 39.50 -7.59 19.82
N VAL A 94 38.79 -6.62 19.28
CA VAL A 94 37.62 -6.86 18.45
C VAL A 94 38.06 -6.90 17.00
N THR A 95 38.09 -8.10 16.43
CA THR A 95 38.40 -8.33 15.02
C THR A 95 37.09 -8.16 14.21
N VAL A 96 36.99 -7.07 13.48
CA VAL A 96 35.83 -6.85 12.56
C VAL A 96 36.25 -7.26 11.17
N PRO A 97 35.73 -8.35 10.63
CA PRO A 97 35.99 -8.71 9.25
C PRO A 97 35.27 -7.72 8.31
N SER A 98 35.94 -7.26 7.25
CA SER A 98 35.32 -6.39 6.24
C SER A 98 34.10 -7.05 5.57
N ALA A 99 34.01 -8.37 5.59
CA ALA A 99 32.85 -9.14 5.18
C ALA A 99 31.55 -8.77 5.97
N LEU A 100 31.68 -8.34 7.24
CA LEU A 100 30.54 -7.92 8.06
C LEU A 100 29.87 -6.66 7.47
N ILE A 101 30.67 -5.75 6.90
CA ILE A 101 30.12 -4.53 6.25
C ILE A 101 29.35 -4.90 5.00
N PHE A 102 29.87 -5.84 4.21
CA PHE A 102 29.20 -6.38 3.06
C PHE A 102 27.88 -7.07 3.47
N ASP A 103 27.94 -7.93 4.48
CA ASP A 103 26.77 -8.64 5.03
C ASP A 103 25.71 -7.68 5.58
N ALA A 104 26.11 -6.57 6.20
CA ALA A 104 25.19 -5.51 6.65
C ALA A 104 24.45 -4.88 5.44
N GLY A 105 25.16 -4.65 4.34
CA GLY A 105 24.56 -4.17 3.10
C GLY A 105 23.53 -5.18 2.55
N VAL A 106 23.86 -6.47 2.51
CA VAL A 106 22.95 -7.54 2.06
C VAL A 106 21.72 -7.63 2.98
N TYR A 107 21.89 -7.56 4.30
CA TYR A 107 20.81 -7.52 5.27
C TYR A 107 19.83 -6.37 4.97
N ILE A 108 20.33 -5.16 4.76
CA ILE A 108 19.54 -3.98 4.46
C ILE A 108 18.81 -4.14 3.11
N ILE A 109 19.46 -4.73 2.09
CA ILE A 109 18.82 -5.03 0.78
C ILE A 109 17.64 -5.96 0.94
N VAL A 110 17.80 -7.07 1.69
CA VAL A 110 16.74 -8.06 1.88
C VAL A 110 15.55 -7.45 2.60
N VAL A 111 15.80 -6.72 3.70
CA VAL A 111 14.75 -6.02 4.45
C VAL A 111 14.06 -4.97 3.56
N GLY A 112 14.84 -4.14 2.86
CA GLY A 112 14.34 -3.10 1.98
C GLY A 112 13.50 -3.65 0.82
N LEU A 113 13.90 -4.78 0.25
CA LEU A 113 13.17 -5.46 -0.81
C LEU A 113 11.78 -5.92 -0.33
N ILE A 114 11.72 -6.59 0.82
CA ILE A 114 10.43 -7.05 1.37
C ILE A 114 9.55 -5.87 1.75
N MET A 115 10.10 -4.83 2.37
CA MET A 115 9.34 -3.59 2.63
C MET A 115 8.77 -2.99 1.33
N HIS A 116 9.56 -2.99 0.26
CA HIS A 116 9.11 -2.47 -1.03
C HIS A 116 7.96 -3.30 -1.62
N VAL A 117 8.06 -4.61 -1.54
CA VAL A 117 7.00 -5.54 -1.99
C VAL A 117 5.72 -5.32 -1.18
N LEU A 118 5.81 -5.27 0.15
CA LEU A 118 4.65 -5.05 1.03
C LEU A 118 3.98 -3.69 0.78
N ALA A 119 4.77 -2.62 0.64
CA ALA A 119 4.26 -1.29 0.32
C ALA A 119 3.57 -1.24 -1.05
N SER A 120 4.13 -1.94 -2.03
CA SER A 120 3.57 -2.04 -3.39
C SER A 120 2.24 -2.78 -3.41
N MET A 121 2.14 -3.92 -2.69
CA MET A 121 0.88 -4.66 -2.53
C MET A 121 -0.20 -3.84 -1.82
N GLY A 122 0.16 -3.14 -0.73
CA GLY A 122 -0.77 -2.27 -0.02
C GLY A 122 -1.32 -1.16 -0.91
N ALA A 123 -0.48 -0.49 -1.67
CA ALA A 123 -0.89 0.56 -2.60
C ALA A 123 -1.82 0.03 -3.73
N TYR A 124 -1.63 -1.20 -4.17
CA TYR A 124 -2.49 -1.83 -5.16
C TYR A 124 -3.91 -2.09 -4.60
N LEU A 125 -3.99 -2.65 -3.40
CA LEU A 125 -5.26 -2.93 -2.72
C LEU A 125 -6.07 -1.65 -2.44
N ASP A 126 -5.40 -0.59 -1.96
CA ASP A 126 -6.04 0.72 -1.73
C ASP A 126 -6.65 1.29 -3.01
N ARG A 127 -5.91 1.23 -4.12
CA ARG A 127 -6.41 1.69 -5.43
C ARG A 127 -7.61 0.89 -5.92
N GLU A 128 -7.61 -0.42 -5.69
CA GLU A 128 -8.74 -1.27 -6.06
C GLU A 128 -9.99 -0.94 -5.24
N GLU A 129 -9.84 -0.73 -3.93
CA GLU A 129 -10.94 -0.28 -3.07
C GLU A 129 -11.51 1.07 -3.49
N ASP A 130 -10.65 2.05 -3.78
CA ASP A 130 -11.09 3.38 -4.21
C ASP A 130 -11.83 3.31 -5.55
N THR A 131 -11.33 2.51 -6.48
CA THR A 131 -12.01 2.26 -7.76
C THR A 131 -13.37 1.61 -7.56
N ARG A 132 -13.49 0.64 -6.66
CA ARG A 132 -14.78 0.00 -6.31
C ARG A 132 -15.75 1.02 -5.67
N LYS A 133 -15.27 1.84 -4.75
CA LYS A 133 -16.06 2.91 -4.10
C LYS A 133 -16.55 3.94 -5.13
N GLN A 134 -15.69 4.36 -6.06
CA GLN A 134 -16.07 5.27 -7.14
C GLN A 134 -17.14 4.66 -8.06
N ARG A 135 -16.96 3.43 -8.52
CA ARG A 135 -17.97 2.73 -9.35
C ARG A 135 -19.31 2.58 -8.63
N ALA A 136 -19.30 2.30 -7.33
CA ALA A 136 -20.53 2.24 -6.53
C ALA A 136 -21.24 3.61 -6.45
N ARG A 137 -20.49 4.69 -6.22
CA ARG A 137 -21.01 6.06 -6.21
C ARG A 137 -21.61 6.46 -7.56
N ASP A 138 -20.94 6.14 -8.66
CA ASP A 138 -21.41 6.45 -10.00
C ASP A 138 -22.70 5.67 -10.35
N ARG A 139 -22.77 4.40 -9.94
CA ARG A 139 -24.01 3.61 -10.09
C ARG A 139 -25.16 4.22 -9.28
N ALA A 140 -24.92 4.63 -8.04
CA ALA A 140 -25.92 5.28 -7.19
C ALA A 140 -26.41 6.60 -7.82
N ARG A 141 -25.51 7.45 -8.32
CA ARG A 141 -25.85 8.71 -9.02
C ARG A 141 -26.69 8.45 -10.26
N LYS A 142 -26.31 7.46 -11.09
CA LYS A 142 -27.09 7.10 -12.29
C LYS A 142 -28.51 6.61 -11.94
N LEU A 143 -28.64 5.82 -10.87
CA LEU A 143 -29.95 5.36 -10.40
C LEU A 143 -30.81 6.51 -9.86
N GLN A 144 -30.23 7.44 -9.11
CA GLN A 144 -30.91 8.63 -8.63
C GLN A 144 -31.40 9.49 -9.80
N ALA A 145 -30.54 9.81 -10.74
CA ALA A 145 -30.89 10.58 -11.94
C ALA A 145 -32.03 9.90 -12.74
N LYS A 146 -31.98 8.57 -12.92
CA LYS A 146 -33.04 7.80 -13.59
C LYS A 146 -34.36 7.86 -12.82
N ASN A 147 -34.32 7.78 -11.50
CA ASN A 147 -35.50 7.86 -10.66
C ASN A 147 -36.12 9.27 -10.67
N GLU A 148 -35.30 10.31 -10.65
CA GLU A 148 -35.77 11.70 -10.79
C GLU A 148 -36.43 11.92 -12.16
N GLN A 149 -35.81 11.43 -13.22
CA GLN A 149 -36.38 11.52 -14.56
C GLN A 149 -37.74 10.79 -14.65
N ARG A 150 -37.84 9.60 -14.07
CA ARG A 150 -39.11 8.88 -13.95
C ARG A 150 -40.17 9.66 -13.18
N ARG A 151 -39.79 10.25 -12.05
CA ARG A 151 -40.68 11.09 -11.23
C ARG A 151 -41.18 12.31 -12.03
N ARG A 152 -40.31 12.99 -12.76
CA ARG A 152 -40.65 14.13 -13.62
C ARG A 152 -41.62 13.73 -14.73
N LEU A 153 -41.37 12.59 -15.39
CA LEU A 153 -42.28 12.06 -16.41
C LEU A 153 -43.64 11.70 -15.85
N MET A 154 -43.71 11.02 -14.72
CA MET A 154 -44.95 10.68 -14.04
C MET A 154 -45.76 11.92 -13.60
N SER A 155 -45.09 12.94 -13.08
CA SER A 155 -45.74 14.20 -12.69
C SER A 155 -46.28 14.95 -13.91
N ARG A 156 -45.56 14.94 -15.03
CA ARG A 156 -45.98 15.54 -16.28
C ARG A 156 -47.24 14.84 -16.86
N ASN A 157 -47.22 13.50 -16.89
CA ASN A 157 -48.35 12.72 -17.30
C ASN A 157 -49.58 12.89 -16.41
N ARG A 158 -49.40 13.00 -15.09
CA ARG A 158 -50.50 13.27 -14.15
C ARG A 158 -51.13 14.63 -14.40
N ARG A 159 -50.31 15.67 -14.63
CA ARG A 159 -50.81 17.03 -14.99
C ARG A 159 -51.56 17.02 -16.30
N ALA A 160 -51.06 16.32 -17.35
CA ALA A 160 -51.71 16.20 -18.64
C ALA A 160 -53.11 15.56 -18.48
N ARG A 161 -53.20 14.41 -17.80
CA ARG A 161 -54.49 13.72 -17.55
C ARG A 161 -55.44 14.57 -16.70
N TYR A 162 -54.97 15.37 -15.77
CA TYR A 162 -55.79 16.29 -14.99
C TYR A 162 -56.35 17.38 -15.89
N ASN A 163 -55.55 17.99 -16.73
CA ASN A 163 -55.99 19.01 -17.68
C ASN A 163 -56.97 18.49 -18.69
N GLU A 164 -56.79 17.27 -19.26
CA GLU A 164 -57.73 16.61 -20.13
C GLU A 164 -59.09 16.40 -19.45
N ARG A 165 -59.11 15.89 -18.23
CA ARG A 165 -60.35 15.68 -17.45
C ARG A 165 -61.08 17.01 -17.21
N ARG A 166 -60.31 18.06 -16.90
CA ARG A 166 -60.89 19.41 -16.65
C ARG A 166 -61.45 19.98 -17.93
N ALA A 167 -60.80 19.86 -19.05
CA ALA A 167 -61.27 20.29 -20.34
C ALA A 167 -62.54 19.53 -20.77
N ALA A 168 -62.61 18.20 -20.59
CA ALA A 168 -63.77 17.36 -20.87
C ALA A 168 -64.98 17.77 -19.96
N ALA A 169 -64.74 18.05 -18.70
CA ALA A 169 -65.78 18.52 -17.78
C ALA A 169 -66.31 19.91 -18.19
N ALA A 170 -65.47 20.80 -18.66
CA ALA A 170 -65.87 22.14 -19.12
C ALA A 170 -66.70 22.09 -20.42
N SER A 171 -66.31 21.19 -21.35
CA SER A 171 -67.08 21.00 -22.60
C SER A 171 -68.44 20.37 -22.36
N GLY A 172 -68.52 19.36 -21.45
CA GLY A 172 -69.82 18.76 -21.06
C GLY A 172 -70.79 19.75 -20.41
N SER A 173 -70.24 20.67 -19.59
CA SER A 173 -71.04 21.72 -18.97
C SER A 173 -71.57 22.76 -19.97
N SER A 174 -70.86 23.02 -21.07
CA SER A 174 -71.28 23.97 -22.10
C SER A 174 -72.38 23.40 -22.98
N ILE A 175 -72.38 22.11 -23.24
CA ILE A 175 -73.40 21.39 -24.02
C ILE A 175 -74.72 21.37 -23.21
N SER A 176 -74.70 21.01 -21.94
CA SER A 176 -75.89 20.98 -21.07
C SER A 176 -76.49 22.40 -20.87
N LYS A 177 -75.68 23.44 -20.91
CA LYS A 177 -76.19 24.85 -20.84
C LYS A 177 -76.80 25.32 -22.14
N ARG A 178 -76.41 24.80 -23.31
CA ARG A 178 -77.04 25.11 -24.60
C ARG A 178 -78.37 24.38 -24.80
N GLU A 179 -78.45 23.14 -24.34
CA GLU A 179 -79.72 22.39 -24.37
C GLU A 179 -80.79 22.98 -23.45
N ARG A 180 -80.44 23.57 -22.33
CA ARG A 180 -81.39 24.27 -21.43
C ARG A 180 -81.79 25.69 -21.89
N ARG A 181 -81.16 26.27 -22.92
CA ARG A 181 -81.48 27.57 -23.51
C ARG A 181 -82.20 27.49 -24.85
N GLY A 182 -82.41 26.30 -25.35
CA GLY A 182 -83.07 26.02 -26.62
C GLY A 182 -84.55 25.63 -26.51
N GLU A 183 -85.15 25.80 -25.31
CA GLU A 183 -86.59 25.77 -25.11
C GLU A 183 -87.18 27.19 -24.97
#